data_6da943c71d11d07fcea7771a664c5807
#
_entry.id   6da943c71d11d07fcea7771a664c5807
#
_cell.length_a   1.000
_cell.length_b   1.000
_cell.length_c   1.000
_cell.angle_alpha   90.00
_cell.angle_beta   90.00
_cell.angle_gamma   90.00
#
_symmetry.space_group_name_H-M   'P 1'
#
loop_
_entity.id
_entity.type
_entity.pdbx_description
1 polymer ?
#
loop_
_entity_poly.entity_id
_entity_poly.type
_entity_poly.pdbx_seq_one_letter_code
_entity_poly.pdbx_strand_id
1 'polypeptide(L)'
;MSIPLILASKSKPRRDVLYSAGICPTIRVSHVDEPAALEAAAREEGVTVDDLSIKQRVMILATAKAEAVHRAYRDVADTAAAATGDRVIAYPLKAKEIKDSEREAAVEDLCKAAAGKPIDYSKAEIATTRDFSGIDMPTVTEPIATAIAGQSGLTEATVGPLILGCDSMFLLDGECYGKPHSEAVARERLKRMSGATGELWTGHCLIDFATGRTVRGASHAKVHFGEFTDDDIERYIATGEPLEVAGSFTLEGFGGAFIDS
;
A
#
# COMPACT_ATOMS: atom_id res chain seq x y z
N MET A 1 4.93 20.45 -4.55
CA MET A 1 5.60 19.24 -5.11
C MET A 1 4.88 18.03 -4.51
N SER A 2 4.32 17.12 -5.33
CA SER A 2 3.67 15.91 -4.82
C SER A 2 4.75 14.84 -4.57
N ILE A 3 4.71 14.20 -3.41
CA ILE A 3 5.59 13.06 -3.12
C ILE A 3 4.96 11.82 -3.76
N PRO A 4 5.62 11.16 -4.71
CA PRO A 4 5.09 9.95 -5.32
C PRO A 4 5.03 8.81 -4.30
N LEU A 5 3.93 8.05 -4.32
CA LEU A 5 3.74 6.87 -3.48
C LEU A 5 3.75 5.61 -4.33
N ILE A 6 4.54 4.62 -3.94
CA ILE A 6 4.55 3.28 -4.52
C ILE A 6 3.87 2.34 -3.54
N LEU A 7 2.77 1.72 -3.95
CA LEU A 7 2.07 0.71 -3.14
C LEU A 7 2.57 -0.69 -3.50
N ALA A 8 3.23 -1.35 -2.55
CA ALA A 8 3.76 -2.71 -2.68
C ALA A 8 2.65 -3.79 -2.54
N SER A 9 1.52 -3.59 -3.23
CA SER A 9 0.36 -4.48 -3.13
C SER A 9 -0.50 -4.43 -4.39
N LYS A 10 -1.10 -5.57 -4.77
CA LYS A 10 -2.13 -5.66 -5.82
C LYS A 10 -3.56 -5.49 -5.29
N SER A 11 -3.75 -5.37 -3.99
CA SER A 11 -5.07 -5.33 -3.35
C SER A 11 -5.90 -4.13 -3.83
N LYS A 12 -7.09 -4.43 -4.38
CA LYS A 12 -8.04 -3.41 -4.83
C LYS A 12 -8.54 -2.54 -3.66
N PRO A 13 -8.99 -3.10 -2.51
CA PRO A 13 -9.44 -2.30 -1.37
C PRO A 13 -8.39 -1.27 -0.91
N ARG A 14 -7.13 -1.65 -0.82
CA ARG A 14 -6.05 -0.72 -0.43
C ARG A 14 -5.89 0.43 -1.40
N ARG A 15 -6.02 0.17 -2.71
CA ARG A 15 -5.99 1.22 -3.72
C ARG A 15 -7.17 2.17 -3.60
N ASP A 16 -8.36 1.60 -3.38
CA ASP A 16 -9.59 2.37 -3.28
C ASP A 16 -9.55 3.31 -2.06
N VAL A 17 -9.02 2.86 -0.92
CA VAL A 17 -8.78 3.70 0.27
C VAL A 17 -7.81 4.85 -0.05
N LEU A 18 -6.70 4.58 -0.75
CA LEU A 18 -5.77 5.64 -1.13
C LEU A 18 -6.40 6.62 -2.12
N TYR A 19 -7.15 6.13 -3.10
CA TYR A 19 -7.85 6.98 -4.05
C TYR A 19 -8.91 7.86 -3.37
N SER A 20 -9.67 7.33 -2.42
CA SER A 20 -10.63 8.12 -1.66
C SER A 20 -9.98 9.20 -0.80
N ALA A 21 -8.71 9.01 -0.42
CA ALA A 21 -7.90 10.01 0.26
C ALA A 21 -7.18 10.98 -0.70
N GLY A 22 -7.46 10.93 -2.01
CA GLY A 22 -6.80 11.75 -3.01
C GLY A 22 -5.36 11.34 -3.32
N ILE A 23 -4.93 10.14 -2.91
CA ILE A 23 -3.58 9.63 -3.14
C ILE A 23 -3.62 8.64 -4.30
N CYS A 24 -2.83 8.91 -5.35
CA CYS A 24 -2.73 8.06 -6.52
C CYS A 24 -1.39 7.30 -6.52
N PRO A 25 -1.34 6.06 -6.01
CA PRO A 25 -0.10 5.33 -5.92
C PRO A 25 0.29 4.64 -7.24
N THR A 26 1.59 4.53 -7.48
CA THR A 26 2.11 3.53 -8.42
C THR A 26 1.99 2.14 -7.81
N ILE A 27 1.43 1.19 -8.55
CA ILE A 27 1.26 -0.18 -8.05
C ILE A 27 2.46 -1.05 -8.45
N ARG A 28 3.10 -1.66 -7.44
CA ARG A 28 4.16 -2.67 -7.64
C ARG A 28 3.90 -3.86 -6.74
N VAL A 29 3.75 -5.02 -7.34
CA VAL A 29 3.59 -6.28 -6.58
C VAL A 29 4.95 -6.71 -6.05
N SER A 30 5.01 -7.02 -4.76
CA SER A 30 6.27 -7.35 -4.08
C SER A 30 6.77 -8.77 -4.34
N HIS A 31 5.87 -9.70 -4.72
CA HIS A 31 6.18 -11.13 -4.92
C HIS A 31 6.91 -11.79 -3.74
N VAL A 32 6.62 -11.35 -2.52
CA VAL A 32 7.19 -11.92 -1.29
C VAL A 32 6.60 -13.30 -1.05
N ASP A 33 7.45 -14.25 -0.70
CA ASP A 33 7.05 -15.53 -0.10
C ASP A 33 6.69 -15.28 1.37
N GLU A 34 5.39 -15.16 1.64
CA GLU A 34 4.87 -14.78 2.95
C GLU A 34 5.20 -15.81 4.04
N PRO A 35 5.03 -17.13 3.81
CA PRO A 35 5.47 -18.15 4.76
C PRO A 35 6.96 -18.06 5.08
N ALA A 36 7.81 -17.98 4.07
CA ALA A 36 9.26 -17.89 4.28
C ALA A 36 9.67 -16.61 5.04
N ALA A 37 8.98 -15.48 4.81
CA ALA A 37 9.23 -14.24 5.54
C ALA A 37 8.88 -14.36 7.04
N LEU A 38 7.76 -15.01 7.37
CA LEU A 38 7.36 -15.27 8.75
C LEU A 38 8.31 -16.25 9.44
N GLU A 39 8.70 -17.34 8.76
CA GLU A 39 9.66 -18.31 9.29
C GLU A 39 11.04 -17.69 9.56
N ALA A 40 11.50 -16.81 8.66
CA ALA A 40 12.77 -16.11 8.84
C ALA A 40 12.73 -15.20 10.07
N ALA A 41 11.68 -14.40 10.22
CA ALA A 41 11.51 -13.51 11.37
C ALA A 41 11.36 -14.28 12.70
N ALA A 42 10.57 -15.33 12.71
CA ALA A 42 10.41 -16.18 13.89
C ALA A 42 11.75 -16.81 14.32
N ARG A 43 12.55 -17.25 13.35
CA ARG A 43 13.89 -17.81 13.61
C ARG A 43 14.84 -16.76 14.20
N GLU A 44 14.79 -15.52 13.71
CA GLU A 44 15.59 -14.42 14.26
C GLU A 44 15.21 -14.10 15.71
N GLU A 45 13.94 -14.21 16.06
CA GLU A 45 13.46 -14.03 17.44
C GLU A 45 13.62 -15.28 18.32
N GLY A 46 14.01 -16.42 17.75
CA GLY A 46 14.17 -17.68 18.47
C GLY A 46 12.85 -18.35 18.87
N VAL A 47 11.78 -18.09 18.14
CA VAL A 47 10.43 -18.61 18.37
C VAL A 47 9.90 -19.35 17.13
N THR A 48 8.71 -19.93 17.23
CA THR A 48 8.00 -20.47 16.07
C THR A 48 7.06 -19.44 15.45
N VAL A 49 6.59 -19.67 14.22
CA VAL A 49 5.61 -18.79 13.59
C VAL A 49 4.32 -18.70 14.41
N ASP A 50 3.93 -19.79 15.08
CA ASP A 50 2.72 -19.83 15.90
C ASP A 50 2.82 -18.97 17.16
N ASP A 51 4.02 -18.74 17.67
CA ASP A 51 4.27 -17.85 18.80
C ASP A 51 4.20 -16.37 18.44
N LEU A 52 4.28 -16.02 17.14
CA LEU A 52 4.14 -14.65 16.69
C LEU A 52 2.68 -14.18 16.85
N SER A 53 2.49 -13.08 17.56
CA SER A 53 1.19 -12.42 17.62
C SER A 53 0.74 -11.95 16.22
N ILE A 54 -0.57 -11.82 16.03
CA ILE A 54 -1.13 -11.32 14.75
C ILE A 54 -0.55 -9.95 14.37
N LYS A 55 -0.34 -9.08 15.36
CA LYS A 55 0.32 -7.78 15.17
C LYS A 55 1.72 -7.91 14.60
N GLN A 56 2.52 -8.83 15.14
CA GLN A 56 3.87 -9.09 14.62
C GLN A 56 3.80 -9.63 13.20
N ARG A 57 2.94 -10.62 12.93
CA ARG A 57 2.79 -11.22 11.59
C ARG A 57 2.44 -10.18 10.52
N VAL A 58 1.44 -9.31 10.74
CA VAL A 58 1.08 -8.30 9.74
C VAL A 58 2.17 -7.24 9.57
N MET A 59 2.92 -6.90 10.62
CA MET A 59 4.04 -5.96 10.52
C MET A 59 5.24 -6.57 9.78
N ILE A 60 5.57 -7.83 10.03
CA ILE A 60 6.63 -8.57 9.32
C ILE A 60 6.32 -8.61 7.83
N LEU A 61 5.11 -9.01 7.46
CA LEU A 61 4.71 -9.12 6.05
C LEU A 61 4.63 -7.76 5.36
N ALA A 62 4.11 -6.73 6.03
CA ALA A 62 4.11 -5.36 5.50
C ALA A 62 5.53 -4.86 5.24
N THR A 63 6.44 -5.14 6.17
CA THR A 63 7.87 -4.77 6.05
C THR A 63 8.53 -5.51 4.90
N ALA A 64 8.38 -6.83 4.83
CA ALA A 64 8.96 -7.65 3.77
C ALA A 64 8.49 -7.19 2.37
N LYS A 65 7.20 -6.83 2.24
CA LYS A 65 6.63 -6.31 0.98
C LYS A 65 7.23 -4.96 0.59
N ALA A 66 7.36 -4.03 1.53
CA ALA A 66 7.97 -2.73 1.27
C ALA A 66 9.45 -2.86 0.89
N GLU A 67 10.20 -3.68 1.62
CA GLU A 67 11.63 -3.90 1.40
C GLU A 67 11.91 -4.60 0.07
N ALA A 68 11.08 -5.56 -0.34
CA ALA A 68 11.23 -6.23 -1.63
C ALA A 68 11.11 -5.24 -2.79
N VAL A 69 10.11 -4.35 -2.74
CA VAL A 69 9.94 -3.30 -3.75
C VAL A 69 11.08 -2.29 -3.67
N HIS A 70 11.48 -1.87 -2.47
CA HIS A 70 12.61 -0.97 -2.27
C HIS A 70 13.90 -1.51 -2.91
N ARG A 71 14.25 -2.78 -2.64
CA ARG A 71 15.43 -3.44 -3.25
C ARG A 71 15.34 -3.46 -4.77
N ALA A 72 14.19 -3.87 -5.33
CA ALA A 72 14.02 -3.94 -6.78
C ALA A 72 14.26 -2.58 -7.48
N TYR A 73 13.79 -1.49 -6.87
CA TYR A 73 14.05 -0.14 -7.41
C TYR A 73 15.50 0.30 -7.22
N ARG A 74 16.15 -0.10 -6.12
CA ARG A 74 17.59 0.17 -5.90
C ARG A 74 18.44 -0.56 -6.92
N ASP A 75 18.16 -1.83 -7.18
CA ASP A 75 18.90 -2.64 -8.16
C ASP A 75 18.80 -2.03 -9.58
N VAL A 76 17.62 -1.52 -9.96
CA VAL A 76 17.43 -0.81 -11.23
C VAL A 76 18.25 0.48 -11.28
N ALA A 77 18.23 1.27 -10.21
CA ALA A 77 18.96 2.53 -10.12
C ALA A 77 20.48 2.29 -10.17
N ASP A 78 20.97 1.29 -9.45
CA ASP A 78 22.39 0.94 -9.43
C ASP A 78 22.86 0.39 -10.78
N THR A 79 22.02 -0.43 -11.45
CA THR A 79 22.30 -0.94 -12.80
C THR A 79 22.35 0.19 -13.82
N ALA A 80 21.42 1.13 -13.77
CA ALA A 80 21.40 2.28 -14.66
C ALA A 80 22.61 3.19 -14.42
N ALA A 81 22.98 3.44 -13.17
CA ALA A 81 24.17 4.22 -12.81
C ALA A 81 25.47 3.57 -13.33
N ALA A 82 25.57 2.24 -13.24
CA ALA A 82 26.73 1.50 -13.77
C ALA A 82 26.83 1.56 -15.30
N ALA A 83 25.67 1.55 -15.99
CA ALA A 83 25.61 1.57 -17.45
C ALA A 83 25.95 2.94 -18.04
N THR A 84 25.64 4.04 -17.35
CA THR A 84 25.79 5.40 -17.87
C THR A 84 27.01 6.12 -17.36
N GLY A 85 27.69 5.59 -16.32
CA GLY A 85 28.78 6.27 -15.62
C GLY A 85 28.30 7.46 -14.78
N ASP A 86 27.07 7.89 -14.95
CA ASP A 86 26.40 8.88 -14.14
C ASP A 86 25.52 8.19 -13.09
N ARG A 87 25.39 8.79 -11.92
CA ARG A 87 24.32 8.39 -10.99
C ARG A 87 22.99 8.81 -11.61
N VAL A 88 22.45 7.95 -12.44
CA VAL A 88 21.04 8.05 -12.84
C VAL A 88 20.24 7.77 -11.60
N ILE A 89 19.81 8.83 -10.95
CA ILE A 89 18.90 8.73 -9.83
C ILE A 89 17.54 8.54 -10.47
N ALA A 90 17.18 7.26 -10.71
CA ALA A 90 15.82 6.94 -11.11
C ALA A 90 14.80 7.49 -10.09
N TYR A 91 15.22 7.66 -8.83
CA TYR A 91 14.61 8.36 -7.69
C TYR A 91 15.64 8.36 -6.54
N PRO A 92 15.80 9.45 -5.79
CA PRO A 92 14.99 10.64 -5.74
C PRO A 92 15.49 11.74 -6.67
N LEU A 93 14.58 12.54 -7.17
CA LEU A 93 14.97 13.83 -7.73
C LEU A 93 15.58 14.64 -6.59
N LYS A 94 16.86 15.06 -6.71
CA LYS A 94 17.35 16.15 -5.88
C LYS A 94 16.39 17.31 -6.07
N ALA A 95 15.82 17.80 -4.99
CA ALA A 95 15.11 19.05 -5.00
C ALA A 95 16.14 20.13 -5.36
N LYS A 96 16.27 20.41 -6.65
CA LYS A 96 16.98 21.60 -7.11
C LYS A 96 16.18 22.78 -6.58
N GLU A 97 16.84 23.80 -6.04
CA GLU A 97 16.18 25.08 -5.84
C GLU A 97 15.66 25.53 -7.21
N ILE A 98 14.38 25.27 -7.44
CA ILE A 98 13.68 25.75 -8.63
C ILE A 98 13.27 27.17 -8.29
N LYS A 99 13.76 28.14 -9.04
CA LYS A 99 13.32 29.54 -8.90
C LYS A 99 11.81 29.59 -9.12
N ASP A 100 11.11 30.46 -8.38
CA ASP A 100 9.66 30.56 -8.44
C ASP A 100 9.12 30.71 -9.87
N SER A 101 9.85 31.40 -10.73
CA SER A 101 9.50 31.54 -12.18
C SER A 101 9.58 30.23 -12.97
N GLU A 102 10.48 29.29 -12.61
CA GLU A 102 10.56 27.96 -13.23
C GLU A 102 9.46 27.03 -12.69
N ARG A 103 9.03 27.29 -11.46
CA ARG A 103 7.93 26.58 -10.79
C ARG A 103 6.58 26.92 -11.41
N GLU A 104 6.32 28.20 -11.67
CA GLU A 104 5.12 28.67 -12.35
C GLU A 104 5.03 28.13 -13.78
N ALA A 105 6.14 28.13 -14.52
CA ALA A 105 6.20 27.57 -15.87
C ALA A 105 5.95 26.06 -15.88
N ALA A 106 6.51 25.31 -14.92
CA ALA A 106 6.32 23.86 -14.82
C ALA A 106 4.86 23.51 -14.43
N VAL A 107 4.22 24.29 -13.56
CA VAL A 107 2.80 24.13 -13.23
C VAL A 107 1.92 24.48 -14.41
N GLU A 108 2.23 25.55 -15.16
CA GLU A 108 1.49 25.94 -16.34
C GLU A 108 1.60 24.89 -17.47
N ASP A 109 2.78 24.28 -17.65
CA ASP A 109 2.97 23.19 -18.62
C ASP A 109 2.24 21.90 -18.20
N LEU A 110 2.21 21.58 -16.91
CA LEU A 110 1.40 20.49 -16.37
C LEU A 110 -0.09 20.73 -16.55
N CYS A 111 -0.56 21.95 -16.31
CA CYS A 111 -1.96 22.31 -16.53
C CYS A 111 -2.33 22.29 -18.03
N LYS A 112 -1.43 22.73 -18.93
CA LYS A 112 -1.62 22.64 -20.37
C LYS A 112 -1.60 21.20 -20.88
N ALA A 113 -0.77 20.34 -20.30
CA ALA A 113 -0.74 18.91 -20.61
C ALA A 113 -2.01 18.20 -20.14
N ALA A 114 -2.56 18.59 -18.99
CA ALA A 114 -3.82 18.06 -18.46
C ALA A 114 -5.05 18.51 -19.25
N ALA A 115 -4.96 19.63 -20.00
CA ALA A 115 -6.07 20.20 -20.76
C ALA A 115 -6.34 19.51 -22.12
N GLY A 116 -6.29 18.17 -22.20
CA GLY A 116 -6.92 17.40 -23.26
C GLY A 116 -6.01 16.85 -24.35
N LYS A 117 -4.71 16.73 -24.15
CA LYS A 117 -3.85 15.91 -25.00
C LYS A 117 -3.54 14.58 -24.32
N PRO A 118 -3.63 13.43 -25.02
CA PRO A 118 -3.19 12.16 -24.47
C PRO A 118 -1.70 12.26 -24.13
N ILE A 119 -1.37 12.03 -22.86
CA ILE A 119 0.01 11.96 -22.40
C ILE A 119 0.60 10.66 -22.95
N ASP A 120 1.71 10.76 -23.67
CA ASP A 120 2.46 9.60 -24.14
C ASP A 120 3.20 8.96 -22.96
N TYR A 121 2.54 8.02 -22.32
CA TYR A 121 3.06 7.30 -21.16
C TYR A 121 4.22 6.35 -21.49
N SER A 122 4.52 6.11 -22.78
CA SER A 122 5.65 5.26 -23.18
C SER A 122 7.02 5.90 -22.88
N LYS A 123 7.03 7.21 -22.64
CA LYS A 123 8.22 8.02 -22.32
C LYS A 123 8.22 8.51 -20.86
N ALA A 124 7.18 8.20 -20.08
CA ALA A 124 7.11 8.58 -18.70
C ALA A 124 7.80 7.51 -17.85
N GLU A 125 8.98 7.79 -17.33
CA GLU A 125 9.67 6.98 -16.33
C GLU A 125 8.93 6.99 -14.97
N ILE A 126 7.85 7.77 -14.87
CA ILE A 126 6.98 7.89 -13.70
C ILE A 126 5.63 7.30 -14.07
N ALA A 127 5.25 6.24 -13.39
CA ALA A 127 3.97 5.62 -13.58
C ALA A 127 2.83 6.60 -13.25
N THR A 128 2.16 6.96 -14.27
CA THR A 128 0.73 7.02 -14.48
C THR A 128 -0.13 7.49 -13.34
N THR A 129 -0.50 8.70 -13.42
CA THR A 129 -1.78 9.18 -12.96
C THR A 129 -2.86 8.78 -13.99
N ARG A 130 -3.93 8.14 -13.56
CA ARG A 130 -5.17 8.12 -14.31
C ARG A 130 -5.67 9.56 -14.41
N ASP A 131 -6.32 9.88 -15.53
CA ASP A 131 -7.03 11.14 -15.72
C ASP A 131 -8.04 11.36 -14.56
N PHE A 132 -7.74 12.32 -13.72
CA PHE A 132 -8.60 12.80 -12.65
C PHE A 132 -9.17 14.19 -13.02
N SER A 133 -9.47 14.41 -14.30
CA SER A 133 -10.11 15.64 -14.75
C SER A 133 -11.41 15.87 -13.99
N GLY A 134 -11.37 16.80 -13.04
CA GLY A 134 -12.50 17.16 -12.17
C GLY A 134 -12.28 16.92 -10.68
N ILE A 135 -11.13 16.37 -10.25
CA ILE A 135 -10.79 16.30 -8.84
C ILE A 135 -9.74 17.37 -8.55
N ASP A 136 -10.12 18.31 -7.71
CA ASP A 136 -9.21 19.32 -7.18
C ASP A 136 -8.24 18.60 -6.22
N MET A 137 -7.06 18.20 -6.72
CA MET A 137 -6.06 17.51 -5.92
C MET A 137 -5.43 18.52 -4.94
N PRO A 138 -5.48 18.25 -3.62
CA PRO A 138 -4.82 19.14 -2.69
C PRO A 138 -3.32 19.14 -2.98
N THR A 139 -2.82 20.29 -3.39
CA THR A 139 -1.38 20.50 -3.52
C THR A 139 -0.76 20.34 -2.14
N VAL A 140 0.17 19.38 -1.99
CA VAL A 140 0.98 19.30 -0.77
C VAL A 140 1.82 20.56 -0.71
N THR A 141 1.35 21.51 0.10
CA THR A 141 1.98 22.81 0.23
C THR A 141 3.29 22.71 1.01
N GLU A 142 4.21 23.66 0.76
CA GLU A 142 5.53 23.80 1.38
C GLU A 142 5.67 23.45 2.89
N PRO A 143 4.64 23.61 3.75
CA PRO A 143 4.78 23.30 5.17
C PRO A 143 5.20 21.87 5.50
N ILE A 144 4.79 20.88 4.67
CA ILE A 144 5.13 19.48 4.95
C ILE A 144 6.59 19.19 4.54
N ALA A 145 7.02 19.70 3.39
CA ALA A 145 8.40 19.54 2.95
C ALA A 145 9.37 20.27 3.91
N THR A 146 9.01 21.46 4.36
CA THR A 146 9.77 22.25 5.34
C THR A 146 9.77 21.60 6.73
N ALA A 147 8.65 21.02 7.18
CA ALA A 147 8.57 20.31 8.45
C ALA A 147 9.42 19.04 8.44
N ILE A 148 9.45 18.30 7.32
CA ILE A 148 10.29 17.12 7.16
C ILE A 148 11.78 17.51 7.11
N ALA A 149 12.14 18.55 6.39
CA ALA A 149 13.51 19.06 6.32
C ALA A 149 14.00 19.62 7.66
N GLY A 150 13.14 20.35 8.38
CA GLY A 150 13.47 20.95 9.68
C GLY A 150 13.67 19.92 10.81
N GLN A 151 13.02 18.75 10.71
CA GLN A 151 13.18 17.69 11.72
C GLN A 151 14.41 16.80 11.48
N SER A 152 14.95 16.76 10.27
CA SER A 152 16.01 15.84 9.90
C SER A 152 17.42 16.42 9.90
N GLY A 153 17.60 17.73 10.09
CA GLY A 153 18.91 18.37 9.99
C GLY A 153 19.55 18.26 8.60
N LEU A 154 18.77 17.89 7.59
CA LEU A 154 19.23 17.75 6.21
C LEU A 154 19.24 19.11 5.53
N THR A 155 20.42 19.56 5.13
CA THR A 155 20.62 20.82 4.38
C THR A 155 20.17 20.73 2.92
N GLU A 156 19.89 19.53 2.42
CA GLU A 156 19.27 19.27 1.13
C GLU A 156 18.19 18.19 1.31
N ALA A 157 16.92 18.59 1.22
CA ALA A 157 15.80 17.65 1.25
C ALA A 157 15.81 16.84 -0.06
N THR A 158 16.30 15.63 0.01
CA THR A 158 16.15 14.65 -1.06
C THR A 158 14.76 14.04 -0.91
N VAL A 159 13.83 14.40 -1.78
CA VAL A 159 12.47 13.85 -1.78
C VAL A 159 12.43 12.72 -2.78
N GLY A 160 12.38 11.49 -2.30
CA GLY A 160 12.16 10.29 -3.11
C GLY A 160 10.74 9.78 -3.00
N PRO A 161 10.36 8.79 -3.82
CA PRO A 161 9.09 8.12 -3.63
C PRO A 161 9.04 7.45 -2.26
N LEU A 162 7.86 7.46 -1.67
CA LEU A 162 7.56 6.66 -0.51
C LEU A 162 7.09 5.28 -0.96
N ILE A 163 7.59 4.23 -0.35
CA ILE A 163 7.18 2.85 -0.64
C ILE A 163 6.34 2.35 0.53
N LEU A 164 5.09 2.03 0.25
CA LEU A 164 4.13 1.55 1.25
C LEU A 164 3.88 0.06 1.08
N GLY A 165 4.33 -0.73 2.05
CA GLY A 165 3.95 -2.12 2.22
C GLY A 165 2.80 -2.24 3.22
N CYS A 166 1.83 -3.08 2.92
CA CYS A 166 0.72 -3.38 3.80
C CYS A 166 0.39 -4.87 3.80
N ASP A 167 0.01 -5.38 4.96
CA ASP A 167 -0.58 -6.70 5.10
C ASP A 167 -1.77 -6.68 6.04
N SER A 168 -2.75 -7.57 5.81
CA SER A 168 -3.95 -7.63 6.65
C SER A 168 -4.30 -9.08 6.95
N MET A 169 -4.69 -9.33 8.21
CA MET A 169 -5.19 -10.61 8.69
C MET A 169 -6.45 -10.39 9.53
N PHE A 170 -7.38 -11.31 9.43
CA PHE A 170 -8.58 -11.31 10.23
C PHE A 170 -8.47 -12.38 11.31
N LEU A 171 -8.72 -12.00 12.56
CA LEU A 171 -8.70 -12.88 13.73
C LEU A 171 -10.13 -13.12 14.20
N LEU A 172 -10.53 -14.37 14.27
CA LEU A 172 -11.80 -14.82 14.86
C LEU A 172 -11.54 -16.01 15.77
N ASP A 173 -11.99 -15.94 17.01
CA ASP A 173 -11.85 -17.03 18.01
C ASP A 173 -10.42 -17.55 18.18
N GLY A 174 -9.43 -16.65 18.06
CA GLY A 174 -8.01 -17.02 18.16
C GLY A 174 -7.40 -17.61 16.86
N GLU A 175 -8.19 -17.78 15.82
CA GLU A 175 -7.75 -18.29 14.52
C GLU A 175 -7.56 -17.17 13.51
N CYS A 176 -6.41 -17.16 12.82
CA CYS A 176 -6.10 -16.16 11.79
C CYS A 176 -6.64 -16.59 10.43
N TYR A 177 -7.50 -15.77 9.84
CA TYR A 177 -8.05 -15.98 8.52
C TYR A 177 -7.33 -15.11 7.47
N GLY A 178 -6.52 -15.74 6.63
CA GLY A 178 -6.03 -15.16 5.39
C GLY A 178 -7.09 -15.24 4.29
N LYS A 179 -6.68 -15.22 3.03
CA LYS A 179 -7.55 -15.45 1.89
C LYS A 179 -8.01 -16.92 1.86
N PRO A 180 -9.29 -17.21 1.61
CA PRO A 180 -9.77 -18.60 1.58
C PRO A 180 -9.36 -19.37 0.31
N HIS A 181 -9.18 -18.68 -0.84
CA HIS A 181 -8.83 -19.26 -2.15
C HIS A 181 -9.77 -20.36 -2.68
N SER A 182 -10.79 -20.74 -1.93
CA SER A 182 -11.83 -21.68 -2.37
C SER A 182 -13.17 -21.35 -1.76
N GLU A 183 -14.24 -21.68 -2.50
CA GLU A 183 -15.62 -21.46 -2.05
C GLU A 183 -15.95 -22.28 -0.80
N ALA A 184 -15.45 -23.51 -0.69
CA ALA A 184 -15.69 -24.36 0.47
C ALA A 184 -15.15 -23.74 1.75
N VAL A 185 -13.91 -23.24 1.71
CA VAL A 185 -13.28 -22.56 2.85
C VAL A 185 -13.99 -21.24 3.15
N ALA A 186 -14.36 -20.46 2.12
CA ALA A 186 -15.10 -19.21 2.32
C ALA A 186 -16.44 -19.46 2.99
N ARG A 187 -17.20 -20.50 2.55
CA ARG A 187 -18.49 -20.89 3.12
C ARG A 187 -18.40 -21.27 4.59
N GLU A 188 -17.42 -22.09 4.95
CA GLU A 188 -17.18 -22.47 6.34
C GLU A 188 -16.88 -21.24 7.23
N ARG A 189 -15.99 -20.38 6.75
CA ARG A 189 -15.61 -19.16 7.48
C ARG A 189 -16.76 -18.21 7.65
N LEU A 190 -17.54 -17.94 6.60
CA LEU A 190 -18.70 -17.05 6.65
C LEU A 190 -19.75 -17.57 7.63
N LYS A 191 -19.98 -18.88 7.71
CA LYS A 191 -20.87 -19.49 8.71
C LYS A 191 -20.39 -19.23 10.14
N ARG A 192 -19.09 -19.32 10.39
CA ARG A 192 -18.50 -19.03 11.71
C ARG A 192 -18.51 -17.53 12.04
N MET A 193 -18.47 -16.67 11.02
CA MET A 193 -18.50 -15.21 11.19
C MET A 193 -19.89 -14.69 11.49
N SER A 194 -20.96 -15.38 11.07
CA SER A 194 -22.35 -14.99 11.29
C SER A 194 -22.63 -14.75 12.78
N GLY A 195 -23.10 -13.54 13.14
CA GLY A 195 -23.34 -13.11 14.51
C GLY A 195 -22.10 -12.97 15.41
N ALA A 196 -20.92 -13.19 14.87
CA ALA A 196 -19.67 -13.15 15.64
C ALA A 196 -18.99 -11.77 15.58
N THR A 197 -17.98 -11.61 16.45
CA THR A 197 -17.10 -10.44 16.45
C THR A 197 -15.68 -10.89 16.25
N GLY A 198 -15.01 -10.33 15.24
CA GLY A 198 -13.60 -10.58 14.98
C GLY A 198 -12.77 -9.29 14.97
N GLU A 199 -11.48 -9.42 14.71
CA GLU A 199 -10.53 -8.32 14.63
C GLU A 199 -9.82 -8.32 13.29
N LEU A 200 -9.92 -7.22 12.55
CA LEU A 200 -9.13 -7.00 11.35
C LEU A 200 -7.86 -6.23 11.72
N TRP A 201 -6.73 -6.89 11.59
CA TRP A 201 -5.42 -6.31 11.81
C TRP A 201 -4.77 -5.92 10.50
N THR A 202 -4.14 -4.75 10.45
CA THR A 202 -3.39 -4.30 9.28
C THR A 202 -2.03 -3.75 9.72
N GLY A 203 -0.97 -4.33 9.16
CA GLY A 203 0.39 -3.83 9.27
C GLY A 203 0.73 -2.87 8.14
N HIS A 204 1.53 -1.87 8.45
CA HIS A 204 2.02 -0.87 7.52
C HIS A 204 3.53 -0.71 7.67
N CYS A 205 4.23 -0.59 6.55
CA CYS A 205 5.62 -0.22 6.50
C CYS A 205 5.82 0.82 5.40
N LEU A 206 6.30 1.99 5.78
CA LEU A 206 6.61 3.09 4.86
C LEU A 206 8.12 3.27 4.81
N ILE A 207 8.70 3.21 3.61
CA ILE A 207 10.12 3.43 3.38
C ILE A 207 10.28 4.66 2.49
N ASP A 208 11.08 5.61 2.94
CA ASP A 208 11.59 6.68 2.08
C ASP A 208 12.72 6.12 1.22
N PHE A 209 12.50 6.08 -0.08
CA PHE A 209 13.47 5.52 -1.02
C PHE A 209 14.82 6.26 -1.00
N ALA A 210 14.80 7.57 -0.78
CA ALA A 210 16.00 8.40 -0.82
C ALA A 210 16.93 8.14 0.35
N THR A 211 16.35 8.08 1.53
CA THR A 211 17.11 8.02 2.80
C THR A 211 17.16 6.63 3.39
N GLY A 212 16.30 5.71 2.95
CA GLY A 212 16.11 4.39 3.55
C GLY A 212 15.41 4.44 4.91
N ARG A 213 14.95 5.63 5.37
CA ARG A 213 14.22 5.75 6.62
C ARG A 213 12.93 4.94 6.54
N THR A 214 12.66 4.19 7.61
CA THR A 214 11.52 3.29 7.68
C THR A 214 10.65 3.62 8.88
N VAL A 215 9.35 3.69 8.66
CA VAL A 215 8.34 3.80 9.71
C VAL A 215 7.41 2.60 9.61
N ARG A 216 7.12 1.98 10.75
CA ARG A 216 6.27 0.79 10.84
C ARG A 216 5.18 1.01 11.85
N GLY A 217 4.01 0.42 11.59
CA GLY A 217 2.89 0.46 12.52
C GLY A 217 1.86 -0.61 12.18
N ALA A 218 1.02 -0.90 13.14
CA ALA A 218 -0.15 -1.74 12.93
C ALA A 218 -1.37 -1.07 13.55
N SER A 219 -2.51 -1.24 12.89
CA SER A 219 -3.82 -0.86 13.38
C SER A 219 -4.74 -2.07 13.43
N HIS A 220 -5.78 -2.00 14.22
CA HIS A 220 -6.84 -3.01 14.22
C HIS A 220 -8.20 -2.36 14.39
N ALA A 221 -9.20 -3.04 13.87
CA ALA A 221 -10.61 -2.71 14.07
C ALA A 221 -11.35 -3.96 14.51
N LYS A 222 -12.28 -3.81 15.48
CA LYS A 222 -13.27 -4.82 15.78
C LYS A 222 -14.37 -4.74 14.73
N VAL A 223 -14.76 -5.92 14.23
CA VAL A 223 -15.80 -6.04 13.21
C VAL A 223 -16.89 -6.91 13.78
N HIS A 224 -18.07 -6.36 13.91
CA HIS A 224 -19.26 -7.07 14.39
C HIS A 224 -20.10 -7.47 13.18
N PHE A 225 -20.33 -8.75 13.02
CA PHE A 225 -21.14 -9.29 11.93
C PHE A 225 -22.58 -9.51 12.36
N GLY A 226 -23.51 -9.18 11.46
CA GLY A 226 -24.91 -9.58 11.59
C GLY A 226 -25.10 -11.08 11.34
N GLU A 227 -26.35 -11.53 11.50
CA GLU A 227 -26.72 -12.90 11.19
C GLU A 227 -26.81 -13.11 9.68
N PHE A 228 -26.16 -14.15 9.16
CA PHE A 228 -26.19 -14.52 7.73
C PHE A 228 -27.06 -15.76 7.54
N THR A 229 -27.92 -15.72 6.55
CA THR A 229 -28.59 -16.93 6.09
C THR A 229 -27.67 -17.72 5.13
N ASP A 230 -27.95 -19.02 4.97
CA ASP A 230 -27.21 -19.83 3.99
C ASP A 230 -27.35 -19.27 2.56
N ASP A 231 -28.50 -18.68 2.21
CA ASP A 231 -28.72 -18.02 0.92
C ASP A 231 -27.87 -16.76 0.74
N ASP A 232 -27.71 -15.94 1.80
CA ASP A 232 -26.85 -14.77 1.77
C ASP A 232 -25.38 -15.17 1.54
N ILE A 233 -24.93 -16.22 2.22
CA ILE A 233 -23.57 -16.76 2.06
C ILE A 233 -23.34 -17.24 0.64
N GLU A 234 -24.25 -18.01 0.06
CA GLU A 234 -24.10 -18.52 -1.31
C GLU A 234 -24.12 -17.40 -2.34
N ARG A 235 -25.00 -16.40 -2.19
CA ARG A 235 -25.01 -15.21 -3.06
C ARG A 235 -23.72 -14.42 -2.98
N TYR A 236 -23.16 -14.26 -1.78
CA TYR A 236 -21.91 -13.55 -1.59
C TYR A 236 -20.74 -14.32 -2.21
N ILE A 237 -20.67 -15.65 -2.03
CA ILE A 237 -19.65 -16.50 -2.65
C ILE A 237 -19.73 -16.41 -4.17
N ALA A 238 -20.94 -16.41 -4.74
CA ALA A 238 -21.16 -16.33 -6.19
C ALA A 238 -20.61 -15.03 -6.82
N THR A 239 -20.42 -13.96 -6.03
CA THR A 239 -19.74 -12.73 -6.51
C THR A 239 -18.24 -12.92 -6.74
N GLY A 240 -17.62 -13.96 -6.19
CA GLY A 240 -16.18 -14.18 -6.17
C GLY A 240 -15.40 -13.27 -5.22
N GLU A 241 -16.05 -12.25 -4.65
CA GLU A 241 -15.39 -11.25 -3.78
C GLU A 241 -14.72 -11.88 -2.55
N PRO A 242 -15.37 -12.79 -1.78
CA PRO A 242 -14.78 -13.34 -0.55
C PRO A 242 -13.50 -14.14 -0.79
N LEU A 243 -13.26 -14.64 -2.00
CA LEU A 243 -12.17 -15.57 -2.28
C LEU A 243 -10.78 -14.92 -2.28
N GLU A 244 -10.71 -13.61 -2.57
CA GLU A 244 -9.46 -12.87 -2.79
C GLU A 244 -9.13 -11.86 -1.69
N VAL A 245 -9.86 -11.90 -0.57
CA VAL A 245 -9.68 -10.95 0.54
C VAL A 245 -9.42 -11.67 1.87
N ALA A 246 -8.62 -11.03 2.74
CA ALA A 246 -8.37 -11.55 4.08
C ALA A 246 -9.67 -11.55 4.89
N GLY A 247 -9.92 -12.64 5.62
CA GLY A 247 -11.15 -12.81 6.39
C GLY A 247 -12.39 -13.07 5.54
N SER A 248 -12.26 -13.24 4.24
CA SER A 248 -13.39 -13.53 3.33
C SER A 248 -14.45 -12.43 3.26
N PHE A 249 -14.12 -11.17 3.58
CA PHE A 249 -15.04 -10.03 3.46
C PHE A 249 -14.31 -8.73 3.11
N THR A 250 -15.04 -7.76 2.58
CA THR A 250 -14.58 -6.38 2.40
C THR A 250 -15.66 -5.41 2.90
N LEU A 251 -15.24 -4.26 3.42
CA LEU A 251 -16.17 -3.19 3.78
C LEU A 251 -16.64 -2.42 2.54
N GLU A 252 -15.78 -2.29 1.55
CA GLU A 252 -16.00 -1.49 0.35
C GLU A 252 -16.82 -2.21 -0.73
N GLY A 253 -17.08 -3.50 -0.56
CA GLY A 253 -17.82 -4.34 -1.49
C GLY A 253 -19.14 -4.85 -0.94
N PHE A 254 -19.60 -5.99 -1.48
CA PHE A 254 -20.83 -6.65 -1.03
C PHE A 254 -20.72 -7.14 0.43
N GLY A 255 -19.50 -7.45 0.89
CA GLY A 255 -19.23 -7.86 2.26
C GLY A 255 -19.62 -6.83 3.30
N GLY A 256 -19.68 -5.54 2.93
CA GLY A 256 -20.15 -4.48 3.82
C GLY A 256 -21.58 -4.65 4.32
N ALA A 257 -22.43 -5.35 3.56
CA ALA A 257 -23.82 -5.64 3.97
C ALA A 257 -23.92 -6.60 5.17
N PHE A 258 -22.84 -7.31 5.49
CA PHE A 258 -22.78 -8.26 6.60
C PHE A 258 -22.20 -7.66 7.88
N ILE A 259 -21.79 -6.40 7.86
CA ILE A 259 -21.13 -5.72 8.98
C ILE A 259 -22.14 -4.83 9.67
N ASP A 260 -22.36 -5.04 10.97
CA ASP A 260 -23.24 -4.23 11.80
C ASP A 260 -22.50 -2.99 12.35
N SER A 261 -21.22 -3.14 12.76
CA SER A 261 -20.40 -2.04 13.28
C SER A 261 -18.90 -2.40 13.34
#